data_da584b7b3173fc35645db9a93e4f1229
#
_entry.id   da584b7b3173fc35645db9a93e4f1229
#
_cell.length_a   1.000
_cell.length_b   1.000
_cell.length_c   1.000
_cell.angle_alpha   90.00
_cell.angle_beta   90.00
_cell.angle_gamma   90.00
#
_symmetry.space_group_name_H-M   'P 1'
#
loop_
_entity.id
_entity.type
_entity.pdbx_description
1 polymer ?
#
loop_
_entity_poly.entity_id
_entity_poly.type
_entity_poly.pdbx_seq_one_letter_code
_entity_poly.pdbx_strand_id
1 'polypeptide(L)'
;MKRQVALDTETTGKSDDGTPGDHRIIEIGCVEIIDRKITGRHLQVYLDPERPIDEEATKVHGYTWDMLKGKPKFADIAHDFIDFIRGSELLIHNAKFDTSFMDKEFSLMGLTEKTTDIATVTDTVSLARKLHPGHLVNLDNLCNIFGVSNKHRVQHGALLDAELLAEVYLAMTGG
;
A
#
# COMPACT_ATOMS: atom_id res chain seq x y z
N MET A 1 13.60 -6.63 -18.67
CA MET A 1 13.39 -5.51 -17.72
C MET A 1 12.46 -5.98 -16.62
N LYS A 2 12.92 -5.91 -15.38
CA LYS A 2 12.08 -6.28 -14.24
C LYS A 2 11.45 -5.04 -13.64
N ARG A 3 10.12 -5.01 -13.65
CA ARG A 3 9.37 -3.89 -13.08
C ARG A 3 8.65 -4.32 -11.80
N GLN A 4 8.89 -3.61 -10.73
CA GLN A 4 8.25 -3.82 -9.44
C GLN A 4 7.58 -2.52 -9.00
N VAL A 5 6.54 -2.64 -8.21
CA VAL A 5 5.83 -1.49 -7.64
C VAL A 5 5.65 -1.73 -6.15
N ALA A 6 6.28 -0.90 -5.34
CA ALA A 6 5.99 -0.87 -3.91
C ALA A 6 4.67 -0.16 -3.71
N LEU A 7 3.76 -0.76 -2.96
CA LEU A 7 2.39 -0.28 -2.82
C LEU A 7 1.97 -0.30 -1.36
N ASP A 8 1.30 0.75 -0.95
CA ASP A 8 0.63 0.83 0.34
C ASP A 8 -0.71 1.53 0.20
N THR A 9 -1.63 1.23 1.12
CA THR A 9 -2.93 1.88 1.18
C THR A 9 -3.21 2.36 2.59
N GLU A 10 -4.01 3.41 2.70
CA GLU A 10 -4.66 3.81 3.94
C GLU A 10 -6.16 3.63 3.78
N THR A 11 -6.85 3.33 4.87
CA THR A 11 -8.27 2.96 4.82
C THR A 11 -9.07 3.68 5.91
N THR A 12 -10.39 3.58 5.83
CA THR A 12 -11.28 4.09 6.88
C THR A 12 -11.23 3.26 8.16
N GLY A 13 -10.58 2.11 8.12
CA GLY A 13 -10.50 1.16 9.23
C GLY A 13 -10.53 -0.26 8.72
N LYS A 14 -10.83 -1.19 9.60
CA LYS A 14 -10.94 -2.61 9.25
C LYS A 14 -11.98 -3.27 10.18
N SER A 15 -12.56 -4.36 9.72
CA SER A 15 -13.42 -5.20 10.56
C SER A 15 -12.59 -5.93 11.62
N ASP A 16 -13.24 -6.49 12.63
CA ASP A 16 -12.58 -7.16 13.75
C ASP A 16 -11.69 -8.33 13.30
N ASP A 17 -12.05 -8.98 12.19
CA ASP A 17 -11.27 -10.08 11.62
C ASP A 17 -10.19 -9.61 10.65
N GLY A 18 -10.00 -8.30 10.50
CA GLY A 18 -9.01 -7.72 9.59
C GLY A 18 -9.44 -7.63 8.13
N THR A 19 -10.66 -8.06 7.80
CA THR A 19 -11.20 -7.94 6.44
C THR A 19 -11.75 -6.53 6.21
N PRO A 20 -12.02 -6.13 4.95
CA PRO A 20 -12.56 -4.81 4.67
C PRO A 20 -13.93 -4.52 5.30
N GLY A 21 -14.86 -5.50 5.32
CA GLY A 21 -16.24 -5.20 5.71
C GLY A 21 -16.79 -4.04 4.87
N ASP A 22 -17.31 -2.99 5.53
CA ASP A 22 -17.81 -1.79 4.86
C ASP A 22 -16.74 -0.70 4.74
N HIS A 23 -15.51 -1.00 5.11
CA HIS A 23 -14.44 -0.02 5.05
C HIS A 23 -13.94 0.19 3.62
N ARG A 24 -13.39 1.36 3.38
CA ARG A 24 -12.98 1.81 2.05
C ARG A 24 -11.53 2.29 2.07
N ILE A 25 -10.88 2.24 0.92
CA ILE A 25 -9.55 2.82 0.73
C ILE A 25 -9.67 4.34 0.64
N ILE A 26 -8.76 5.06 1.30
CA ILE A 26 -8.73 6.53 1.27
C ILE A 26 -7.45 7.10 0.67
N GLU A 27 -6.38 6.33 0.62
CA GLU A 27 -5.15 6.74 -0.06
C GLU A 27 -4.48 5.51 -0.67
N ILE A 28 -3.92 5.67 -1.86
CA ILE A 28 -3.06 4.68 -2.51
C ILE A 28 -1.75 5.35 -2.84
N GLY A 29 -0.65 4.70 -2.47
CA GLY A 29 0.70 5.12 -2.84
C GLY A 29 1.43 4.00 -3.56
N CYS A 30 2.01 4.30 -4.70
CA CYS A 30 2.77 3.35 -5.51
C CYS A 30 4.09 3.98 -5.94
N VAL A 31 5.17 3.21 -5.84
CA VAL A 31 6.51 3.65 -6.24
C VAL A 31 7.10 2.63 -7.18
N GLU A 32 7.52 3.07 -8.36
CA GLU A 32 8.07 2.19 -9.40
C GLU A 32 9.55 1.90 -9.16
N ILE A 33 9.90 0.62 -9.33
CA ILE A 33 11.28 0.14 -9.33
C ILE A 33 11.49 -0.61 -10.64
N ILE A 34 12.55 -0.25 -11.40
CA ILE A 34 12.93 -0.97 -12.62
C ILE A 34 14.37 -1.40 -12.47
N ASP A 35 14.61 -2.71 -12.64
CA ASP A 35 15.94 -3.31 -12.55
C ASP A 35 16.69 -2.83 -11.29
N ARG A 36 16.01 -2.89 -10.15
CA ARG A 36 16.52 -2.53 -8.82
C ARG A 36 16.80 -1.04 -8.61
N LYS A 37 16.21 -0.17 -9.42
CA LYS A 37 16.36 1.28 -9.25
C LYS A 37 14.99 1.93 -9.09
N ILE A 38 14.86 2.78 -8.09
CA ILE A 38 13.67 3.62 -7.93
C ILE A 38 13.71 4.65 -9.04
N THR A 39 12.68 4.66 -9.89
CA THR A 39 12.68 5.47 -11.12
C THR A 39 12.25 6.92 -10.92
N GLY A 40 11.61 7.22 -9.79
CA GLY A 40 10.93 8.50 -9.57
C GLY A 40 9.48 8.52 -10.06
N ARG A 41 9.06 7.56 -10.89
CA ARG A 41 7.66 7.43 -11.29
C ARG A 41 6.86 6.83 -10.13
N HIS A 42 5.80 7.53 -9.77
CA HIS A 42 4.95 7.11 -8.65
C HIS A 42 3.48 7.46 -8.92
N LEU A 43 2.61 6.88 -8.13
CA LEU A 43 1.19 7.21 -8.12
C LEU A 43 0.77 7.51 -6.70
N GLN A 44 0.09 8.64 -6.50
CA GLN A 44 -0.53 8.96 -5.21
C GLN A 44 -1.93 9.47 -5.48
N VAL A 45 -2.93 8.83 -4.87
CA VAL A 45 -4.32 9.28 -4.96
C VAL A 45 -4.93 9.33 -3.58
N TYR A 46 -5.72 10.38 -3.35
CA TYR A 46 -6.60 10.50 -2.18
C TYR A 46 -8.02 10.28 -2.64
N LEU A 47 -8.80 9.56 -1.85
CA LEU A 47 -10.14 9.16 -2.23
C LEU A 47 -11.16 9.59 -1.19
N ASP A 48 -12.35 10.02 -1.66
CA ASP A 48 -13.51 10.22 -0.82
C ASP A 48 -14.15 8.86 -0.52
N PRO A 49 -14.11 8.38 0.74
CA PRO A 49 -14.63 7.05 1.06
C PRO A 49 -16.14 7.00 1.15
N GLU A 50 -16.83 8.13 1.07
CA GLU A 50 -18.28 8.24 1.22
C GLU A 50 -18.79 7.66 2.54
N ARG A 51 -17.96 7.69 3.58
CA ARG A 51 -18.30 7.23 4.92
C ARG A 51 -17.34 7.83 5.94
N PRO A 52 -17.72 7.82 7.24
CA PRO A 52 -16.80 8.25 8.30
C PRO A 52 -15.57 7.36 8.39
N ILE A 53 -14.48 7.96 8.86
CA ILE A 53 -13.23 7.25 9.14
C ILE A 53 -13.21 6.89 10.62
N ASP A 54 -12.86 5.65 10.96
CA ASP A 54 -12.75 5.22 12.34
C ASP A 54 -11.65 6.03 13.05
N GLU A 55 -11.89 6.39 14.30
CA GLU A 55 -10.92 7.14 15.11
C GLU A 55 -9.56 6.43 15.18
N GLU A 56 -9.56 5.10 15.32
CA GLU A 56 -8.32 4.34 15.39
C GLU A 56 -7.51 4.47 14.11
N ALA A 57 -8.17 4.52 12.96
CA ALA A 57 -7.49 4.72 11.67
C ALA A 57 -6.94 6.16 11.59
N THR A 58 -7.73 7.16 11.98
CA THR A 58 -7.29 8.56 11.98
C THR A 58 -6.07 8.78 12.89
N LYS A 59 -5.98 8.07 14.01
CA LYS A 59 -4.78 8.12 14.87
C LYS A 59 -3.52 7.69 14.16
N VAL A 60 -3.65 6.80 13.18
CA VAL A 60 -2.49 6.27 12.42
C VAL A 60 -2.12 7.21 11.29
N HIS A 61 -3.06 7.59 10.42
CA HIS A 61 -2.74 8.34 9.20
C HIS A 61 -3.11 9.82 9.25
N GLY A 62 -3.91 10.25 10.23
CA GLY A 62 -4.22 11.67 10.41
C GLY A 62 -5.31 12.22 9.50
N TYR A 63 -5.94 11.39 8.66
CA TYR A 63 -6.99 11.88 7.75
C TYR A 63 -8.36 11.80 8.40
N THR A 64 -9.21 12.79 8.08
CA THR A 64 -10.63 12.79 8.44
C THR A 64 -11.46 12.82 7.17
N TRP A 65 -12.73 12.43 7.27
CA TRP A 65 -13.61 12.46 6.11
C TRP A 65 -13.75 13.88 5.53
N ASP A 66 -13.81 14.89 6.40
CA ASP A 66 -13.90 16.27 5.93
C ASP A 66 -12.73 16.68 5.01
N MET A 67 -11.53 16.16 5.28
CA MET A 67 -10.36 16.41 4.45
C MET A 67 -10.48 15.76 3.07
N LEU A 68 -11.25 14.67 2.98
CA LEU A 68 -11.35 13.85 1.77
C LEU A 68 -12.64 14.06 0.98
N LYS A 69 -13.61 14.79 1.54
CA LYS A 69 -14.85 15.11 0.82
C LYS A 69 -14.54 15.86 -0.46
N GLY A 70 -15.14 15.41 -1.55
CA GLY A 70 -14.92 16.00 -2.87
C GLY A 70 -13.72 15.46 -3.61
N LYS A 71 -12.91 14.61 -3.00
CA LYS A 71 -11.87 13.87 -3.71
C LYS A 71 -12.50 12.84 -4.65
N PRO A 72 -11.75 12.33 -5.65
CA PRO A 72 -12.28 11.29 -6.53
C PRO A 72 -12.73 10.06 -5.73
N LYS A 73 -13.62 9.29 -6.32
CA LYS A 73 -13.99 7.99 -5.82
C LYS A 73 -13.08 6.93 -6.44
N PHE A 74 -13.02 5.76 -5.84
CA PHE A 74 -12.16 4.70 -6.38
C PHE A 74 -12.47 4.41 -7.85
N ALA A 75 -13.75 4.35 -8.22
CA ALA A 75 -14.15 4.10 -9.61
C ALA A 75 -13.58 5.14 -10.60
N ASP A 76 -13.37 6.37 -10.15
CA ASP A 76 -12.86 7.46 -11.00
C ASP A 76 -11.39 7.28 -11.34
N ILE A 77 -10.61 6.61 -10.46
CA ILE A 77 -9.16 6.47 -10.64
C ILE A 77 -8.74 5.03 -10.96
N ALA A 78 -9.69 4.10 -10.97
CA ALA A 78 -9.38 2.68 -11.04
C ALA A 78 -8.61 2.30 -12.30
N HIS A 79 -8.96 2.86 -13.47
CA HIS A 79 -8.26 2.52 -14.70
C HIS A 79 -6.80 2.97 -14.67
N ASP A 80 -6.53 4.19 -14.19
CA ASP A 80 -5.16 4.69 -14.06
C ASP A 80 -4.36 3.84 -13.05
N PHE A 81 -5.00 3.47 -11.95
CA PHE A 81 -4.37 2.62 -10.94
C PHE A 81 -4.04 1.24 -11.50
N ILE A 82 -5.02 0.60 -12.15
CA ILE A 82 -4.82 -0.73 -12.76
C ILE A 82 -3.71 -0.66 -13.82
N ASP A 83 -3.72 0.36 -14.68
CA ASP A 83 -2.67 0.52 -15.70
C ASP A 83 -1.29 0.68 -15.09
N PHE A 84 -1.19 1.40 -13.96
CA PHE A 84 0.09 1.58 -13.29
C PHE A 84 0.66 0.26 -12.76
N ILE A 85 -0.17 -0.60 -12.19
CA ILE A 85 0.29 -1.84 -11.57
C ILE A 85 0.32 -3.05 -12.50
N ARG A 86 -0.39 -2.99 -13.65
CA ARG A 86 -0.56 -4.15 -14.53
C ARG A 86 0.80 -4.70 -14.99
N GLY A 87 0.96 -6.01 -14.83
CA GLY A 87 2.16 -6.71 -15.27
C GLY A 87 3.38 -6.54 -14.37
N SER A 88 3.26 -5.83 -13.25
CA SER A 88 4.35 -5.66 -12.30
C SER A 88 4.37 -6.77 -11.25
N GLU A 89 5.45 -6.80 -10.48
CA GLU A 89 5.47 -7.50 -9.19
C GLU A 89 5.17 -6.46 -8.11
N LEU A 90 4.04 -6.60 -7.44
CA LEU A 90 3.68 -5.72 -6.33
C LEU A 90 4.41 -6.14 -5.06
N LEU A 91 5.06 -5.18 -4.41
CA LEU A 91 5.71 -5.37 -3.12
C LEU A 91 4.83 -4.70 -2.07
N ILE A 92 4.23 -5.48 -1.21
CA ILE A 92 3.26 -4.98 -0.24
C ILE A 92 3.59 -5.55 1.13
N HIS A 93 3.66 -4.67 2.13
CA HIS A 93 3.96 -5.07 3.50
C HIS A 93 2.68 -5.50 4.20
N ASN A 94 2.51 -6.79 4.45
CA ASN A 94 1.27 -7.43 4.88
C ASN A 94 0.23 -7.40 3.76
N ALA A 95 0.57 -8.02 2.64
CA ALA A 95 -0.13 -7.91 1.37
C ALA A 95 -1.61 -8.31 1.44
N LYS A 96 -1.96 -9.31 2.24
CA LYS A 96 -3.35 -9.78 2.34
C LYS A 96 -4.31 -8.68 2.76
N PHE A 97 -3.85 -7.77 3.63
CA PHE A 97 -4.66 -6.63 4.05
C PHE A 97 -5.00 -5.74 2.85
N ASP A 98 -3.97 -5.26 2.15
CA ASP A 98 -4.16 -4.31 1.04
C ASP A 98 -4.87 -4.94 -0.13
N THR A 99 -4.52 -6.18 -0.50
CA THR A 99 -5.16 -6.85 -1.65
C THR A 99 -6.62 -7.13 -1.39
N SER A 100 -7.00 -7.44 -0.15
CA SER A 100 -8.42 -7.65 0.18
C SER A 100 -9.23 -6.37 0.00
N PHE A 101 -8.68 -5.22 0.36
CA PHE A 101 -9.33 -3.94 0.14
C PHE A 101 -9.40 -3.58 -1.34
N MET A 102 -8.30 -3.82 -2.08
CA MET A 102 -8.27 -3.57 -3.53
C MET A 102 -9.29 -4.43 -4.26
N ASP A 103 -9.33 -5.72 -3.93
CA ASP A 103 -10.28 -6.67 -4.56
C ASP A 103 -11.72 -6.29 -4.25
N LYS A 104 -11.98 -5.82 -3.03
CA LYS A 104 -13.31 -5.33 -2.69
C LYS A 104 -13.69 -4.09 -3.50
N GLU A 105 -12.78 -3.13 -3.64
CA GLU A 105 -13.06 -1.94 -4.45
C GLU A 105 -13.34 -2.31 -5.91
N PHE A 106 -12.57 -3.24 -6.47
CA PHE A 106 -12.83 -3.74 -7.82
C PHE A 106 -14.22 -4.37 -7.92
N SER A 107 -14.59 -5.20 -6.96
CA SER A 107 -15.89 -5.86 -6.93
C SER A 107 -17.04 -4.84 -6.85
N LEU A 108 -16.88 -3.79 -6.02
CA LEU A 108 -17.91 -2.76 -5.87
C LEU A 108 -18.17 -2.00 -7.17
N MET A 109 -17.20 -1.89 -8.04
CA MET A 109 -17.40 -1.25 -9.36
C MET A 109 -17.73 -2.24 -10.47
N GLY A 110 -18.00 -3.50 -10.13
CA GLY A 110 -18.44 -4.53 -11.08
C GLY A 110 -17.33 -5.21 -11.85
N LEU A 111 -16.05 -5.03 -11.44
CA LEU A 111 -14.95 -5.75 -12.07
C LEU A 111 -14.85 -7.16 -11.52
N THR A 112 -14.57 -8.12 -12.41
CA THR A 112 -14.35 -9.51 -12.03
C THR A 112 -12.87 -9.81 -11.78
N GLU A 113 -11.96 -8.96 -12.27
CA GLU A 113 -10.53 -9.12 -12.06
C GLU A 113 -10.19 -8.86 -10.58
N LYS A 114 -9.23 -9.64 -10.08
CA LYS A 114 -8.64 -9.43 -8.76
C LYS A 114 -7.21 -8.94 -8.93
N THR A 115 -6.60 -8.47 -7.85
CA THR A 115 -5.22 -7.99 -7.86
C THR A 115 -4.28 -9.00 -8.50
N THR A 116 -4.43 -10.29 -8.15
CA THR A 116 -3.55 -11.34 -8.68
C THR A 116 -3.77 -11.66 -10.16
N ASP A 117 -4.87 -11.22 -10.75
CA ASP A 117 -5.09 -11.30 -12.21
C ASP A 117 -4.34 -10.17 -12.94
N ILE A 118 -4.08 -9.07 -12.25
CA ILE A 118 -3.49 -7.85 -12.82
C ILE A 118 -1.98 -7.84 -12.66
N ALA A 119 -1.48 -8.30 -11.51
CA ALA A 119 -0.06 -8.26 -11.14
C ALA A 119 0.27 -9.46 -10.26
N THR A 120 1.57 -9.77 -10.13
CA THR A 120 1.99 -10.72 -9.10
C THR A 120 2.15 -9.98 -7.77
N VAL A 121 2.07 -10.70 -6.66
CA VAL A 121 2.13 -10.09 -5.33
C VAL A 121 3.18 -10.78 -4.48
N THR A 122 4.08 -9.99 -3.91
CA THR A 122 5.07 -10.44 -2.93
C THR A 122 4.76 -9.76 -1.59
N ASP A 123 4.54 -10.56 -0.56
CA ASP A 123 4.35 -10.06 0.79
C ASP A 123 5.71 -9.84 1.44
N THR A 124 6.07 -8.59 1.68
CA THR A 124 7.37 -8.24 2.24
C THR A 124 7.49 -8.56 3.73
N VAL A 125 6.39 -8.72 4.46
CA VAL A 125 6.43 -9.24 5.84
C VAL A 125 6.93 -10.69 5.81
N SER A 126 6.33 -11.53 4.97
CA SER A 126 6.74 -12.93 4.83
C SER A 126 8.19 -13.04 4.37
N LEU A 127 8.59 -12.20 3.41
CA LEU A 127 9.97 -12.17 2.93
C LEU A 127 10.95 -11.76 4.04
N ALA A 128 10.60 -10.74 4.82
CA ALA A 128 11.45 -10.27 5.92
C ALA A 128 11.61 -11.34 7.01
N ARG A 129 10.53 -12.05 7.34
CA ARG A 129 10.59 -13.16 8.31
C ARG A 129 11.49 -14.28 7.83
N LYS A 130 11.49 -14.54 6.53
CA LYS A 130 12.33 -15.59 5.93
C LYS A 130 13.81 -15.20 5.94
N LEU A 131 14.11 -13.94 5.60
CA LEU A 131 15.49 -13.45 5.51
C LEU A 131 16.09 -13.07 6.85
N HIS A 132 15.27 -12.66 7.81
CA HIS A 132 15.69 -12.18 9.13
C HIS A 132 14.83 -12.80 10.24
N PRO A 133 14.93 -14.13 10.45
CA PRO A 133 14.13 -14.81 11.48
C PRO A 133 14.38 -14.22 12.86
N GLY A 134 13.34 -14.10 13.68
CA GLY A 134 13.44 -13.63 15.05
C GLY A 134 13.46 -12.12 15.23
N HIS A 135 13.46 -11.34 14.15
CA HIS A 135 13.35 -9.88 14.22
C HIS A 135 11.90 -9.43 14.11
N LEU A 136 11.60 -8.27 14.71
CA LEU A 136 10.33 -7.57 14.44
C LEU A 136 10.37 -7.07 13.00
N VAL A 137 9.32 -7.33 12.24
CA VAL A 137 9.31 -7.07 10.80
C VAL A 137 8.33 -5.96 10.40
N ASN A 138 7.85 -5.13 11.35
CA ASN A 138 7.10 -3.94 10.98
C ASN A 138 8.01 -2.97 10.21
N LEU A 139 7.40 -2.07 9.45
CA LEU A 139 8.16 -1.20 8.55
C LEU A 139 9.18 -0.34 9.30
N ASP A 140 8.80 0.24 10.44
CA ASP A 140 9.71 1.07 11.23
C ASP A 140 10.95 0.29 11.68
N ASN A 141 10.75 -0.95 12.16
CA ASN A 141 11.88 -1.75 12.60
C ASN A 141 12.79 -2.15 11.42
N LEU A 142 12.21 -2.47 10.27
CA LEU A 142 13.01 -2.76 9.09
C LEU A 142 13.79 -1.53 8.62
N CYS A 143 13.22 -0.34 8.71
CA CYS A 143 13.97 0.90 8.45
C CYS A 143 15.17 1.01 9.38
N ASN A 144 15.00 0.71 10.67
CA ASN A 144 16.10 0.74 11.64
C ASN A 144 17.18 -0.30 11.31
N ILE A 145 16.78 -1.53 10.96
CA ILE A 145 17.73 -2.60 10.63
C ILE A 145 18.57 -2.24 9.39
N PHE A 146 17.94 -1.66 8.37
CA PHE A 146 18.59 -1.41 7.09
C PHE A 146 19.10 0.02 6.90
N GLY A 147 19.03 0.85 7.94
CA GLY A 147 19.54 2.21 7.88
C GLY A 147 18.75 3.14 6.99
N VAL A 148 17.46 2.86 6.78
CA VAL A 148 16.56 3.72 6.03
C VAL A 148 15.96 4.74 6.99
N SER A 149 16.10 6.05 6.68
CA SER A 149 15.60 7.10 7.56
C SER A 149 14.07 7.16 7.50
N ASN A 150 13.42 7.00 8.65
CA ASN A 150 11.97 7.13 8.81
C ASN A 150 11.58 8.30 9.73
N LYS A 151 12.48 9.26 9.91
CA LYS A 151 12.27 10.37 10.85
C LYS A 151 11.09 11.27 10.51
N HIS A 152 10.64 11.27 9.24
CA HIS A 152 9.48 12.04 8.80
C HIS A 152 8.17 11.26 8.90
N ARG A 153 8.22 10.01 9.37
CA ARG A 153 7.04 9.16 9.50
C ARG A 153 6.34 9.40 10.85
N VAL A 154 5.87 10.65 11.03
CA VAL A 154 5.10 11.02 12.23
C VAL A 154 3.72 10.39 12.16
N GLN A 155 3.09 10.47 10.99
CA GLN A 155 1.83 9.79 10.68
C GLN A 155 2.04 8.90 9.48
N HIS A 156 1.28 7.80 9.40
CA HIS A 156 1.37 6.89 8.27
C HIS A 156 0.68 7.51 7.06
N GLY A 157 1.37 7.54 5.94
CA GLY A 157 0.81 7.94 4.65
C GLY A 157 1.18 6.90 3.61
N ALA A 158 0.29 6.62 2.66
CA ALA A 158 0.49 5.53 1.73
C ALA A 158 1.70 5.74 0.82
N LEU A 159 1.88 6.96 0.27
CA LEU A 159 3.03 7.22 -0.59
C LEU A 159 4.34 7.17 0.19
N LEU A 160 4.40 7.81 1.37
CA LEU A 160 5.59 7.78 2.21
C LEU A 160 5.96 6.34 2.57
N ASP A 161 4.99 5.55 2.98
CA ASP A 161 5.22 4.15 3.36
C ASP A 161 5.66 3.31 2.16
N ALA A 162 5.11 3.56 0.96
CA ALA A 162 5.55 2.89 -0.26
C ALA A 162 7.01 3.27 -0.61
N GLU A 163 7.39 4.52 -0.44
CA GLU A 163 8.78 4.97 -0.64
C GLU A 163 9.74 4.28 0.34
N LEU A 164 9.37 4.25 1.62
CA LEU A 164 10.17 3.56 2.64
C LEU A 164 10.27 2.06 2.34
N LEU A 165 9.16 1.44 1.96
CA LEU A 165 9.15 0.02 1.62
C LEU A 165 10.05 -0.28 0.42
N ALA A 166 10.04 0.57 -0.60
CA ALA A 166 10.91 0.40 -1.77
C ALA A 166 12.39 0.39 -1.35
N GLU A 167 12.79 1.35 -0.52
CA GLU A 167 14.17 1.42 -0.03
C GLU A 167 14.53 0.24 0.87
N VAL A 168 13.64 -0.14 1.78
CA VAL A 168 13.84 -1.30 2.66
C VAL A 168 13.96 -2.58 1.83
N TYR A 169 13.08 -2.77 0.86
CA TYR A 169 13.11 -3.96 0.01
C TYR A 169 14.44 -4.09 -0.73
N LEU A 170 14.91 -3.00 -1.33
CA LEU A 170 16.19 -3.01 -2.05
C LEU A 170 17.37 -3.33 -1.11
N ALA A 171 17.39 -2.74 0.07
CA ALA A 171 18.43 -3.03 1.06
C ALA A 171 18.36 -4.48 1.56
N MET A 172 17.16 -4.96 1.88
CA MET A 172 16.94 -6.30 2.41
C MET A 172 17.32 -7.41 1.42
N THR A 173 17.14 -7.16 0.13
CA THR A 173 17.40 -8.14 -0.94
C THR A 173 18.69 -7.88 -1.71
N GLY A 174 19.39 -6.82 -1.41
CA GLY A 174 20.62 -6.42 -2.12
C GLY A 174 21.86 -7.20 -1.72
N GLY A 175 21.70 -8.06 -0.75
CA GLY A 175 22.77 -8.92 -0.33
C GLY A 175 23.78 -8.28 0.52
#